data_15ec85fd79788bfacb1fd0c058fbc49e
#
_entry.id   15ec85fd79788bfacb1fd0c058fbc49e
#
_cell.length_a   1.000
_cell.length_b   1.000
_cell.length_c   1.000
_cell.angle_alpha   90.00
_cell.angle_beta   90.00
_cell.angle_gamma   90.00
#
_symmetry.space_group_name_H-M   'P 1'
#
loop_
_entity.id
_entity.type
_entity.pdbx_description
1 polymer ?
#
loop_
_entity_poly.entity_id
_entity_poly.type
_entity_poly.pdbx_seq_one_letter_code
_entity_poly.pdbx_strand_id
1 'polypeptide(L)'
;MLGAIVIVGPEIGEVECGAVASKPSAAAPHVRPQSGTPLSCVEVLGRSLVDRLIEELQQANVEAITLLADISLAGTRGDVDRSTENFPFLWVEDAWRGVTEVLNSYKERGVETTFIVRMGPYAELDLADALQFHHEQCEAVTQVFDEQGSLDIWILDMARIAGDEEIAPKLKGTAPAHFTVGGYVNRLENPSDLRRLVVDSLTSRCRLRPAGSETRPGVWIGEGTQVHKGARIVAPAFIGSESRIEEQCLITRCSNVESHCMVDYGTVVEDSAILSNSYVGIGLDISHSIVNGNNLLNLERGVALEITDPGVMRRNRVLRKESSRPSPAEFAPVGMILASAEENTQ
;
A
#
# COMPACT_ATOMS: atom_id res chain seq x y z
N MET A 1 -26.34 -1.32 5.82
CA MET A 1 -25.06 -2.03 5.94
C MET A 1 -24.07 -1.47 4.92
N LEU A 2 -22.85 -1.16 5.35
CA LEU A 2 -21.79 -0.64 4.47
C LEU A 2 -20.82 -1.74 4.07
N GLY A 3 -20.40 -1.73 2.80
CA GLY A 3 -19.40 -2.64 2.26
C GLY A 3 -18.19 -1.91 1.67
N ALA A 4 -17.06 -2.60 1.54
CA ALA A 4 -15.89 -2.12 0.83
C ALA A 4 -15.19 -3.24 0.06
N ILE A 5 -14.77 -2.93 -1.15
CA ILE A 5 -13.94 -3.79 -1.99
C ILE A 5 -12.63 -3.06 -2.22
N VAL A 6 -11.54 -3.64 -1.74
CA VAL A 6 -10.19 -3.08 -1.91
C VAL A 6 -9.46 -3.89 -2.97
N ILE A 7 -9.07 -3.24 -4.05
CA ILE A 7 -8.38 -3.84 -5.18
C ILE A 7 -6.89 -3.56 -5.04
N VAL A 8 -6.11 -4.62 -4.91
CA VAL A 8 -4.65 -4.59 -4.91
C VAL A 8 -4.18 -5.16 -6.24
N GLY A 9 -3.64 -4.31 -7.10
CA GLY A 9 -3.22 -4.69 -8.43
C GLY A 9 -1.82 -4.19 -8.77
N PRO A 10 -1.23 -4.65 -9.87
CA PRO A 10 -0.06 -4.00 -10.42
C PRO A 10 -0.43 -2.55 -10.73
N GLU A 11 0.51 -1.65 -10.52
CA GLU A 11 0.35 -0.26 -10.94
C GLU A 11 -0.01 -0.24 -12.42
N ILE A 12 -1.04 0.52 -12.81
CA ILE A 12 -1.38 0.67 -14.21
C ILE A 12 -0.28 1.49 -14.89
N GLY A 13 0.76 0.81 -15.34
CA GLY A 13 1.55 1.26 -16.45
C GLY A 13 0.85 0.73 -17.69
N GLU A 14 0.22 1.64 -18.46
CA GLU A 14 -0.25 1.37 -19.82
C GLU A 14 -1.46 0.43 -19.98
N VAL A 15 -2.65 0.90 -19.68
CA VAL A 15 -3.78 0.59 -20.55
C VAL A 15 -3.62 1.50 -21.76
N GLU A 16 -3.31 0.93 -22.93
CA GLU A 16 -3.37 1.59 -24.21
C GLU A 16 -4.76 2.23 -24.39
N CYS A 17 -4.91 3.46 -23.99
CA CYS A 17 -6.01 4.29 -24.48
C CYS A 17 -5.56 4.79 -25.85
N GLY A 18 -6.25 4.34 -26.90
CA GLY A 18 -5.92 4.54 -28.30
C GLY A 18 -5.41 5.95 -28.63
N ALA A 19 -4.24 5.97 -29.25
CA ALA A 19 -3.71 6.94 -30.18
C ALA A 19 -4.12 8.40 -30.03
N VAL A 20 -3.29 9.21 -29.35
CA VAL A 20 -2.78 10.47 -29.93
C VAL A 20 -1.29 10.52 -29.62
N ALA A 21 -0.49 10.39 -30.68
CA ALA A 21 0.95 10.47 -30.62
C ALA A 21 1.40 11.90 -30.28
N SER A 22 1.76 12.14 -29.03
CA SER A 22 2.63 13.24 -28.63
C SER A 22 3.98 12.67 -28.21
N LYS A 23 5.06 13.20 -28.82
CA LYS A 23 6.45 12.74 -28.66
C LYS A 23 6.83 12.59 -27.19
N PRO A 24 7.54 11.51 -26.81
CA PRO A 24 8.03 11.36 -25.45
C PRO A 24 9.08 12.44 -25.17
N SER A 25 8.80 13.30 -24.22
CA SER A 25 9.80 14.06 -23.48
C SER A 25 10.68 13.04 -22.77
N ALA A 26 12.00 13.29 -22.71
CA ALA A 26 12.99 12.37 -22.18
C ALA A 26 12.54 11.83 -20.81
N ALA A 27 12.06 10.59 -20.81
CA ALA A 27 11.53 9.92 -19.63
C ALA A 27 12.66 9.69 -18.65
N ALA A 28 12.46 10.13 -17.40
CA ALA A 28 13.22 9.60 -16.28
C ALA A 28 13.08 8.07 -16.30
N PRO A 29 14.14 7.29 -15.99
CA PRO A 29 14.08 5.86 -16.02
C PRO A 29 12.99 5.39 -15.06
N HIS A 30 11.95 4.74 -15.61
CA HIS A 30 10.92 4.07 -14.82
C HIS A 30 11.57 2.88 -14.12
N VAL A 31 12.14 3.13 -12.94
CA VAL A 31 12.66 2.07 -12.09
C VAL A 31 11.47 1.44 -11.38
N ARG A 32 10.93 0.39 -11.97
CA ARG A 32 10.02 -0.50 -11.27
C ARG A 32 10.79 -1.10 -10.09
N PRO A 33 10.24 -1.13 -8.87
CA PRO A 33 10.81 -1.98 -7.84
C PRO A 33 10.83 -3.41 -8.41
N GLN A 34 12.03 -3.95 -8.61
CA GLN A 34 12.21 -5.27 -9.29
C GLN A 34 11.62 -6.45 -8.51
N SER A 35 11.01 -6.20 -7.36
CA SER A 35 10.34 -7.21 -6.54
C SER A 35 8.88 -7.48 -6.93
N GLY A 36 8.30 -6.74 -7.86
CA GLY A 36 6.89 -6.92 -8.26
C GLY A 36 5.85 -6.55 -7.18
N THR A 37 6.28 -6.12 -5.98
CA THR A 37 5.39 -5.69 -4.91
C THR A 37 4.85 -4.30 -5.21
N PRO A 38 3.52 -4.08 -5.27
CA PRO A 38 2.94 -2.76 -5.43
C PRO A 38 3.37 -1.81 -4.30
N LEU A 39 3.56 -0.52 -4.60
CA LEU A 39 3.93 0.48 -3.59
C LEU A 39 2.91 0.56 -2.43
N SER A 40 1.64 0.29 -2.72
CA SER A 40 0.57 0.24 -1.71
C SER A 40 0.73 -0.90 -0.67
N CYS A 41 1.44 -1.98 -1.04
CA CYS A 41 1.73 -3.11 -0.15
C CYS A 41 3.08 -2.97 0.58
N VAL A 42 3.88 -1.96 0.22
CA VAL A 42 5.14 -1.67 0.91
C VAL A 42 4.84 -1.08 2.28
N GLU A 43 5.59 -1.49 3.30
CA GLU A 43 5.51 -0.83 4.61
C GLU A 43 5.99 0.62 4.51
N VAL A 44 5.19 1.52 5.07
CA VAL A 44 5.50 2.93 5.22
C VAL A 44 5.36 3.29 6.68
N LEU A 45 6.49 3.53 7.34
CA LEU A 45 6.55 3.82 8.77
C LEU A 45 5.87 2.72 9.62
N GLY A 46 6.23 1.46 9.30
CA GLY A 46 5.88 0.25 10.05
C GLY A 46 4.55 -0.39 9.73
N ARG A 47 3.77 0.12 8.75
CA ARG A 47 2.52 -0.49 8.27
C ARG A 47 2.32 -0.26 6.79
N SER A 48 1.68 -1.20 6.11
CA SER A 48 1.29 -1.00 4.70
C SER A 48 0.13 0.00 4.57
N LEU A 49 -0.03 0.60 3.40
CA LEU A 49 -1.16 1.48 3.14
C LEU A 49 -2.48 0.70 3.08
N VAL A 50 -2.44 -0.57 2.68
CA VAL A 50 -3.61 -1.47 2.71
C VAL A 50 -4.11 -1.64 4.15
N ASP A 51 -3.20 -1.90 5.11
CA ASP A 51 -3.58 -2.05 6.52
C ASP A 51 -4.22 -0.79 7.08
N ARG A 52 -3.65 0.36 6.75
CA ARG A 52 -4.17 1.65 7.20
C ARG A 52 -5.57 1.92 6.65
N LEU A 53 -5.77 1.63 5.35
CA LEU A 53 -7.09 1.77 4.73
C LEU A 53 -8.13 0.85 5.39
N ILE A 54 -7.75 -0.41 5.67
CA ILE A 54 -8.65 -1.34 6.36
C ILE A 54 -9.04 -0.81 7.74
N GLU A 55 -8.09 -0.28 8.52
CA GLU A 55 -8.37 0.33 9.81
C GLU A 55 -9.31 1.54 9.69
N GLU A 56 -9.12 2.40 8.69
CA GLU A 56 -9.99 3.55 8.42
C GLU A 56 -11.40 3.10 8.05
N LEU A 57 -11.55 2.09 7.19
CA LEU A 57 -12.84 1.51 6.82
C LEU A 57 -13.56 0.91 8.04
N GLN A 58 -12.84 0.20 8.91
CA GLN A 58 -13.40 -0.34 10.15
C GLN A 58 -13.86 0.77 11.11
N GLN A 59 -13.07 1.83 11.26
CA GLN A 59 -13.45 3.00 12.08
C GLN A 59 -14.67 3.73 11.51
N ALA A 60 -14.89 3.68 10.19
CA ALA A 60 -16.09 4.18 9.53
C ALA A 60 -17.30 3.22 9.59
N ASN A 61 -17.22 2.14 10.39
CA ASN A 61 -18.24 1.11 10.53
C ASN A 61 -18.59 0.40 9.21
N VAL A 62 -17.61 0.18 8.35
CA VAL A 62 -17.77 -0.70 7.19
C VAL A 62 -17.73 -2.14 7.68
N GLU A 63 -18.84 -2.87 7.53
CA GLU A 63 -19.03 -4.20 8.10
C GLU A 63 -18.53 -5.32 7.18
N ALA A 64 -18.65 -5.13 5.85
CA ALA A 64 -18.23 -6.10 4.86
C ALA A 64 -17.01 -5.57 4.10
N ILE A 65 -15.83 -6.12 4.34
CA ILE A 65 -14.60 -5.75 3.62
C ILE A 65 -14.09 -6.98 2.86
N THR A 66 -13.84 -6.83 1.56
CA THR A 66 -13.26 -7.88 0.72
C THR A 66 -12.05 -7.32 -0.01
N LEU A 67 -10.95 -8.07 0.01
CA LEU A 67 -9.73 -7.71 -0.71
C LEU A 67 -9.62 -8.56 -1.98
N LEU A 68 -9.39 -7.89 -3.09
CA LEU A 68 -9.13 -8.53 -4.39
C LEU A 68 -7.68 -8.27 -4.77
N ALA A 69 -6.92 -9.29 -5.09
CA ALA A 69 -5.56 -9.15 -5.60
C ALA A 69 -5.41 -9.85 -6.94
N ASP A 70 -4.69 -9.19 -7.84
CA ASP A 70 -4.32 -9.78 -9.12
C ASP A 70 -3.40 -11.00 -8.91
N ILE A 71 -3.68 -12.10 -9.60
CA ILE A 71 -2.92 -13.34 -9.49
C ILE A 71 -1.45 -13.18 -9.90
N SER A 72 -1.12 -12.18 -10.71
CA SER A 72 0.26 -11.86 -11.06
C SER A 72 1.11 -11.47 -9.84
N LEU A 73 0.46 -11.02 -8.76
CA LEU A 73 1.10 -10.69 -7.48
C LEU A 73 1.29 -11.91 -6.56
N ALA A 74 0.86 -13.11 -6.96
CA ALA A 74 0.95 -14.30 -6.12
C ALA A 74 2.39 -14.65 -5.68
N GLY A 75 3.39 -14.21 -6.45
CA GLY A 75 4.82 -14.31 -6.07
C GLY A 75 5.22 -13.43 -4.88
N THR A 76 4.46 -12.37 -4.59
CA THR A 76 4.67 -11.42 -3.49
C THR A 76 3.73 -11.68 -2.31
N ARG A 77 2.96 -12.76 -2.35
CA ARG A 77 1.93 -13.16 -1.40
C ARG A 77 2.32 -12.97 0.06
N GLY A 78 3.58 -13.25 0.39
CA GLY A 78 4.05 -13.15 1.75
C GLY A 78 4.10 -11.74 2.34
N ASP A 79 4.10 -10.72 1.51
CA ASP A 79 4.10 -9.32 1.96
C ASP A 79 2.66 -8.81 2.07
N VAL A 80 1.73 -9.36 1.30
CA VAL A 80 0.29 -9.04 1.31
C VAL A 80 -0.47 -9.80 2.40
N ASP A 81 -0.17 -11.08 2.64
CA ASP A 81 -0.91 -11.97 3.58
C ASP A 81 -0.79 -11.55 5.06
N ARG A 82 0.21 -10.76 5.46
CA ARG A 82 0.38 -10.39 6.88
C ARG A 82 -0.69 -9.46 7.40
N SER A 83 -1.25 -8.65 6.53
CA SER A 83 -2.19 -7.59 6.85
C SER A 83 -3.65 -8.05 6.85
N THR A 84 -3.93 -9.21 6.26
CA THR A 84 -5.28 -9.55 5.82
C THR A 84 -5.85 -10.82 6.44
N GLU A 85 -5.23 -11.37 7.50
CA GLU A 85 -5.64 -12.64 8.12
C GLU A 85 -7.12 -12.71 8.55
N ASN A 86 -7.76 -11.55 8.74
CA ASN A 86 -9.14 -11.47 9.24
C ASN A 86 -10.19 -11.11 8.15
N PHE A 87 -9.78 -10.95 6.89
CA PHE A 87 -10.69 -10.52 5.82
C PHE A 87 -10.69 -11.51 4.66
N PRO A 88 -11.82 -11.68 3.96
CA PRO A 88 -11.87 -12.43 2.72
C PRO A 88 -10.86 -11.85 1.71
N PHE A 89 -9.89 -12.65 1.33
CA PHE A 89 -8.85 -12.29 0.37
C PHE A 89 -8.97 -13.20 -0.85
N LEU A 90 -9.26 -12.61 -2.01
CA LEU A 90 -9.51 -13.34 -3.24
C LEU A 90 -8.45 -13.02 -4.28
N TRP A 91 -7.79 -14.06 -4.78
CA TRP A 91 -6.90 -13.96 -5.93
C TRP A 91 -7.71 -14.06 -7.21
N VAL A 92 -7.61 -13.06 -8.07
CA VAL A 92 -8.38 -12.96 -9.31
C VAL A 92 -7.48 -12.73 -10.52
N GLU A 93 -7.85 -13.28 -11.67
CA GLU A 93 -7.19 -13.01 -12.94
C GLU A 93 -7.61 -11.66 -13.53
N ASP A 94 -8.87 -11.28 -13.29
CA ASP A 94 -9.45 -10.00 -13.67
C ASP A 94 -10.13 -9.37 -12.45
N ALA A 95 -9.52 -8.30 -11.97
CA ALA A 95 -10.00 -7.57 -10.80
C ALA A 95 -11.44 -7.07 -10.97
N TRP A 96 -11.82 -6.62 -12.15
CA TRP A 96 -13.17 -6.08 -12.39
C TRP A 96 -14.24 -7.15 -12.43
N ARG A 97 -13.92 -8.33 -12.95
CA ARG A 97 -14.78 -9.50 -12.85
C ARG A 97 -14.96 -9.91 -11.39
N GLY A 98 -13.88 -9.95 -10.62
CA GLY A 98 -13.94 -10.22 -9.20
C GLY A 98 -14.80 -9.19 -8.44
N VAL A 99 -14.68 -7.91 -8.78
CA VAL A 99 -15.56 -6.84 -8.23
C VAL A 99 -17.04 -7.17 -8.49
N THR A 100 -17.40 -7.54 -9.72
CA THR A 100 -18.79 -7.85 -10.07
C THR A 100 -19.33 -9.02 -9.25
N GLU A 101 -18.53 -10.08 -9.08
CA GLU A 101 -18.90 -11.25 -8.28
C GLU A 101 -19.10 -10.90 -6.80
N VAL A 102 -18.21 -10.07 -6.21
CA VAL A 102 -18.34 -9.62 -4.81
C VAL A 102 -19.55 -8.71 -4.63
N LEU A 103 -19.82 -7.79 -5.56
CA LEU A 103 -20.98 -6.92 -5.49
C LEU A 103 -22.31 -7.70 -5.52
N ASN A 104 -22.41 -8.75 -6.33
CA ASN A 104 -23.56 -9.64 -6.34
C ASN A 104 -23.76 -10.30 -4.97
N SER A 105 -22.69 -10.82 -4.36
CA SER A 105 -22.74 -11.37 -3.00
C SER A 105 -23.14 -10.32 -1.96
N TYR A 106 -22.61 -9.09 -2.06
CA TYR A 106 -22.96 -8.00 -1.15
C TYR A 106 -24.45 -7.62 -1.26
N LYS A 107 -25.00 -7.64 -2.48
CA LYS A 107 -26.42 -7.40 -2.72
C LYS A 107 -27.30 -8.45 -2.05
N GLU A 108 -26.93 -9.74 -2.14
CA GLU A 108 -27.64 -10.82 -1.45
C GLU A 108 -27.60 -10.68 0.06
N ARG A 109 -26.50 -10.15 0.62
CA ARG A 109 -26.33 -9.89 2.05
C ARG A 109 -26.97 -8.59 2.54
N GLY A 110 -27.61 -7.82 1.66
CA GLY A 110 -28.30 -6.56 2.01
C GLY A 110 -27.35 -5.37 2.25
N VAL A 111 -26.18 -5.37 1.64
CA VAL A 111 -25.30 -4.19 1.64
C VAL A 111 -25.97 -3.10 0.79
N GLU A 112 -26.08 -1.90 1.34
CA GLU A 112 -26.80 -0.76 0.72
C GLU A 112 -25.83 0.14 -0.05
N THR A 113 -24.65 0.39 0.51
CA THR A 113 -23.64 1.24 -0.10
C THR A 113 -22.28 0.53 -0.04
N THR A 114 -21.53 0.58 -1.14
CA THR A 114 -20.23 -0.09 -1.25
C THR A 114 -19.18 0.90 -1.73
N PHE A 115 -18.07 0.97 -0.99
CA PHE A 115 -16.83 1.61 -1.44
C PHE A 115 -16.06 0.63 -2.34
N ILE A 116 -15.57 1.10 -3.46
CA ILE A 116 -14.56 0.41 -4.25
C ILE A 116 -13.31 1.27 -4.20
N VAL A 117 -12.23 0.74 -3.67
CA VAL A 117 -10.95 1.43 -3.58
C VAL A 117 -9.91 0.63 -4.33
N ARG A 118 -9.38 1.20 -5.40
CA ARG A 118 -8.22 0.65 -6.06
C ARG A 118 -6.98 1.26 -5.43
N MET A 119 -6.14 0.40 -4.85
CA MET A 119 -4.93 0.84 -4.18
C MET A 119 -3.94 1.47 -5.17
N GLY A 120 -3.47 2.63 -4.85
CA GLY A 120 -2.51 3.45 -5.56
C GLY A 120 -2.22 4.68 -4.72
N PRO A 121 -2.97 5.77 -4.88
CA PRO A 121 -2.78 6.99 -4.10
C PRO A 121 -3.02 6.79 -2.61
N TYR A 122 -2.25 7.50 -1.78
CA TYR A 122 -2.62 7.78 -0.39
C TYR A 122 -3.39 9.10 -0.36
N ALA A 123 -4.62 9.07 0.13
CA ALA A 123 -5.48 10.25 0.25
C ALA A 123 -6.11 10.31 1.64
N GLU A 124 -6.11 11.48 2.25
CA GLU A 124 -6.82 11.73 3.51
C GLU A 124 -8.29 12.05 3.21
N LEU A 125 -9.03 10.99 2.91
CA LEU A 125 -10.46 11.06 2.62
C LEU A 125 -11.25 10.99 3.95
N ASP A 126 -12.16 11.95 4.15
CA ASP A 126 -13.19 11.78 5.16
C ASP A 126 -14.31 10.91 4.59
N LEU A 127 -14.35 9.65 5.03
CA LEU A 127 -15.31 8.66 4.53
C LEU A 127 -16.75 9.04 4.89
N ALA A 128 -16.99 9.73 6.02
CA ALA A 128 -18.31 10.15 6.43
C ALA A 128 -18.81 11.30 5.55
N ASP A 129 -17.97 12.29 5.28
CA ASP A 129 -18.31 13.40 4.38
C ASP A 129 -18.55 12.91 2.96
N ALA A 130 -17.71 11.99 2.45
CA ALA A 130 -17.88 11.41 1.12
C ALA A 130 -19.18 10.61 1.00
N LEU A 131 -19.54 9.84 2.03
CA LEU A 131 -20.78 9.07 2.10
C LEU A 131 -21.99 9.99 2.17
N GLN A 132 -21.95 11.04 2.99
CA GLN A 132 -23.02 12.05 3.06
C GLN A 132 -23.23 12.71 1.71
N PHE A 133 -22.17 13.16 1.06
CA PHE A 133 -22.22 13.74 -0.29
C PHE A 133 -22.88 12.77 -1.29
N HIS A 134 -22.46 11.49 -1.29
CA HIS A 134 -23.04 10.47 -2.17
C HIS A 134 -24.56 10.35 -1.98
N HIS A 135 -25.04 10.32 -0.74
CA HIS A 135 -26.46 10.24 -0.44
C HIS A 135 -27.22 11.51 -0.88
N GLU A 136 -26.62 12.69 -0.72
CA GLU A 136 -27.24 13.97 -1.12
C GLU A 136 -27.37 14.11 -2.65
N GLN A 137 -26.38 13.58 -3.40
CA GLN A 137 -26.42 13.62 -4.87
C GLN A 137 -27.45 12.68 -5.45
N CYS A 138 -27.89 11.65 -4.70
CA CYS A 138 -28.85 10.67 -5.18
C CYS A 138 -28.45 9.96 -6.50
N GLU A 139 -27.17 9.80 -6.78
CA GLU A 139 -26.63 9.13 -7.96
C GLU A 139 -26.24 7.68 -7.67
N ALA A 140 -26.20 6.85 -8.71
CA ALA A 140 -25.81 5.45 -8.56
C ALA A 140 -24.32 5.27 -8.22
N VAL A 141 -23.47 6.20 -8.70
CA VAL A 141 -22.02 6.16 -8.54
C VAL A 141 -21.50 7.56 -8.26
N THR A 142 -20.70 7.69 -7.21
CA THR A 142 -19.88 8.88 -6.93
C THR A 142 -18.42 8.49 -7.08
N GLN A 143 -17.64 9.27 -7.81
CA GLN A 143 -16.20 9.07 -7.97
C GLN A 143 -15.44 10.14 -7.21
N VAL A 144 -14.34 9.74 -6.58
CA VAL A 144 -13.48 10.62 -5.78
C VAL A 144 -12.33 11.17 -6.62
N PHE A 145 -12.10 12.47 -6.52
CA PHE A 145 -11.09 13.22 -7.26
C PHE A 145 -10.20 14.04 -6.33
N ASP A 146 -9.03 14.39 -6.80
CA ASP A 146 -8.24 15.51 -6.34
C ASP A 146 -8.12 16.56 -7.46
N GLU A 147 -7.27 17.57 -7.27
CA GLU A 147 -7.03 18.61 -8.27
C GLU A 147 -6.41 18.09 -9.59
N GLN A 148 -5.81 16.90 -9.56
CA GLN A 148 -5.10 16.30 -10.70
C GLN A 148 -5.94 15.26 -11.45
N GLY A 149 -7.02 14.76 -10.85
CA GLY A 149 -7.91 13.79 -11.48
C GLY A 149 -8.48 12.74 -10.51
N SER A 150 -8.93 11.59 -11.05
CA SER A 150 -9.48 10.49 -10.26
C SER A 150 -8.45 9.90 -9.30
N LEU A 151 -8.93 9.50 -8.11
CA LEU A 151 -8.16 8.76 -7.10
C LEU A 151 -8.47 7.25 -7.12
N ASP A 152 -9.20 6.78 -8.13
CA ASP A 152 -9.62 5.38 -8.24
C ASP A 152 -10.38 4.87 -6.99
N ILE A 153 -11.21 5.76 -6.46
CA ILE A 153 -12.14 5.48 -5.36
C ILE A 153 -13.56 5.79 -5.84
N TRP A 154 -14.46 4.84 -5.65
CA TRP A 154 -15.88 4.97 -6.02
C TRP A 154 -16.78 4.61 -4.85
N ILE A 155 -17.93 5.26 -4.76
CA ILE A 155 -19.01 4.96 -3.81
C ILE A 155 -20.25 4.60 -4.63
N LEU A 156 -20.82 3.44 -4.35
CA LEU A 156 -21.89 2.84 -5.13
C LEU A 156 -23.15 2.67 -4.27
N ASP A 157 -24.30 3.10 -4.81
CA ASP A 157 -25.63 2.75 -4.27
C ASP A 157 -26.07 1.41 -4.87
N MET A 158 -26.08 0.36 -4.04
CA MET A 158 -26.36 -1.01 -4.47
C MET A 158 -27.80 -1.21 -4.97
N ALA A 159 -28.74 -0.37 -4.56
CA ALA A 159 -30.13 -0.45 -5.03
C ALA A 159 -30.28 0.08 -6.46
N ARG A 160 -29.41 1.00 -6.88
CA ARG A 160 -29.44 1.65 -8.21
C ARG A 160 -28.56 0.97 -9.24
N ILE A 161 -27.72 0.04 -8.81
CA ILE A 161 -26.87 -0.75 -9.71
C ILE A 161 -27.64 -2.00 -10.12
N ALA A 162 -27.98 -2.11 -11.41
CA ALA A 162 -28.64 -3.30 -11.96
C ALA A 162 -27.70 -4.52 -11.90
N GLY A 163 -28.23 -5.65 -11.41
CA GLY A 163 -27.44 -6.81 -10.99
C GLY A 163 -26.72 -7.61 -12.08
N ASP A 164 -27.00 -7.36 -13.37
CA ASP A 164 -26.50 -8.17 -14.50
C ASP A 164 -25.54 -7.41 -15.44
N GLU A 165 -25.24 -6.15 -15.16
CA GLU A 165 -24.36 -5.34 -16.00
C GLU A 165 -22.92 -5.39 -15.51
N GLU A 166 -21.98 -5.53 -16.44
CA GLU A 166 -20.56 -5.32 -16.14
C GLU A 166 -20.37 -3.92 -15.56
N ILE A 167 -19.96 -3.86 -14.30
CA ILE A 167 -19.73 -2.60 -13.58
C ILE A 167 -18.50 -1.86 -14.12
N ALA A 168 -17.50 -2.61 -14.62
CA ALA A 168 -16.26 -2.05 -15.12
C ALA A 168 -16.45 -0.90 -16.15
N PRO A 169 -17.32 -0.99 -17.16
CA PRO A 169 -17.54 0.12 -18.09
C PRO A 169 -18.12 1.37 -17.41
N LYS A 170 -18.99 1.19 -16.40
CA LYS A 170 -19.59 2.31 -15.67
C LYS A 170 -18.58 3.03 -14.79
N LEU A 171 -17.63 2.29 -14.19
CA LEU A 171 -16.58 2.84 -13.33
C LEU A 171 -15.41 3.45 -14.12
N LYS A 172 -15.15 2.94 -15.34
CA LYS A 172 -14.14 3.50 -16.26
C LYS A 172 -14.63 4.77 -16.96
N GLY A 173 -15.94 5.00 -17.00
CA GLY A 173 -16.54 6.24 -17.50
C GLY A 173 -16.45 7.34 -16.45
N THR A 174 -16.86 8.56 -16.85
CA THR A 174 -17.01 9.66 -15.90
C THR A 174 -18.27 9.43 -15.09
N ALA A 175 -18.15 9.25 -13.78
CA ALA A 175 -19.30 9.16 -12.90
C ALA A 175 -20.10 10.46 -12.89
N PRO A 176 -21.44 10.41 -12.70
CA PRO A 176 -22.27 11.61 -12.69
C PRO A 176 -21.99 12.52 -11.50
N ALA A 177 -21.57 11.96 -10.36
CA ALA A 177 -21.22 12.73 -9.16
C ALA A 177 -19.73 12.64 -8.86
N HIS A 178 -19.11 13.80 -8.58
CA HIS A 178 -17.70 13.92 -8.27
C HIS A 178 -17.52 14.50 -6.86
N PHE A 179 -16.85 13.75 -6.00
CA PHE A 179 -16.43 14.24 -4.69
C PHE A 179 -14.96 14.64 -4.74
N THR A 180 -14.62 15.85 -4.34
CA THR A 180 -13.23 16.34 -4.35
C THR A 180 -12.65 16.30 -2.96
N VAL A 181 -11.50 15.62 -2.82
CA VAL A 181 -10.77 15.53 -1.55
C VAL A 181 -10.13 16.88 -1.24
N GLY A 182 -10.47 17.46 -0.10
CA GLY A 182 -9.85 18.70 0.40
C GLY A 182 -8.60 18.49 1.25
N GLY A 183 -8.24 17.23 1.53
CA GLY A 183 -7.12 16.85 2.39
C GLY A 183 -5.82 16.57 1.64
N TYR A 184 -4.85 16.01 2.36
CA TYR A 184 -3.57 15.62 1.78
C TYR A 184 -3.74 14.45 0.81
N VAL A 185 -3.11 14.56 -0.38
CA VAL A 185 -3.04 13.49 -1.38
C VAL A 185 -1.59 13.29 -1.82
N ASN A 186 -1.17 12.03 -1.88
CA ASN A 186 0.09 11.59 -2.47
C ASN A 186 -0.22 10.46 -3.44
N ARG A 187 0.03 10.67 -4.72
CA ARG A 187 -0.39 9.73 -5.77
C ARG A 187 0.42 8.45 -5.85
N LEU A 188 1.59 8.42 -5.22
CA LEU A 188 2.51 7.26 -5.22
C LEU A 188 2.83 6.73 -6.62
N GLU A 189 2.95 7.61 -7.61
CA GLU A 189 3.23 7.24 -9.00
C GLU A 189 4.70 6.81 -9.20
N ASN A 190 5.57 7.22 -8.28
CA ASN A 190 6.99 6.96 -8.39
C ASN A 190 7.66 6.82 -7.00
N PRO A 191 8.88 6.27 -6.92
CA PRO A 191 9.59 6.11 -5.66
C PRO A 191 9.86 7.41 -4.89
N SER A 192 9.97 8.56 -5.59
CA SER A 192 10.13 9.86 -4.91
C SER A 192 8.86 10.27 -4.17
N ASP A 193 7.69 9.86 -4.65
CA ASP A 193 6.42 10.09 -3.95
C ASP A 193 6.36 9.29 -2.65
N LEU A 194 6.84 8.04 -2.67
CA LEU A 194 6.96 7.23 -1.46
C LEU A 194 7.88 7.93 -0.43
N ARG A 195 9.03 8.44 -0.88
CA ARG A 195 9.95 9.16 0.00
C ARG A 195 9.31 10.45 0.54
N ARG A 196 8.57 11.20 -0.30
CA ARG A 196 7.83 12.39 0.09
C ARG A 196 6.78 12.06 1.15
N LEU A 197 6.01 10.98 0.99
CA LEU A 197 5.01 10.56 1.97
C LEU A 197 5.65 10.30 3.35
N VAL A 198 6.81 9.63 3.39
CA VAL A 198 7.57 9.41 4.62
C VAL A 198 7.98 10.72 5.27
N VAL A 199 8.55 11.66 4.50
CA VAL A 199 8.97 12.97 5.01
C VAL A 199 7.79 13.76 5.54
N ASP A 200 6.68 13.81 4.79
CA ASP A 200 5.48 14.56 5.17
C ASP A 200 4.85 13.98 6.44
N SER A 201 4.86 12.67 6.58
CA SER A 201 4.41 11.98 7.80
C SER A 201 5.30 12.32 9.01
N LEU A 202 6.61 12.15 8.89
CA LEU A 202 7.56 12.41 9.98
C LEU A 202 7.60 13.89 10.39
N THR A 203 7.24 14.81 9.48
CA THR A 203 7.14 16.24 9.73
C THR A 203 5.72 16.71 10.04
N SER A 204 4.78 15.79 10.23
CA SER A 204 3.36 16.07 10.56
C SER A 204 2.62 16.93 9.54
N ARG A 205 2.97 16.84 8.26
CA ARG A 205 2.27 17.50 7.16
C ARG A 205 1.06 16.70 6.65
N CYS A 206 0.95 15.43 7.05
CA CYS A 206 -0.19 14.57 6.77
C CYS A 206 -0.63 13.84 8.04
N ARG A 207 -1.79 13.17 7.99
CA ARG A 207 -2.35 12.42 9.14
C ARG A 207 -1.67 11.07 9.37
N LEU A 208 -0.94 10.54 8.38
CA LEU A 208 -0.24 9.28 8.50
C LEU A 208 0.77 9.35 9.66
N ARG A 209 0.65 8.43 10.62
CA ARG A 209 1.52 8.38 11.80
C ARG A 209 2.41 7.14 11.77
N PRO A 210 3.69 7.26 12.21
CA PRO A 210 4.56 6.12 12.40
C PRO A 210 3.96 5.10 13.39
N ALA A 211 4.15 3.82 13.12
CA ALA A 211 3.86 2.76 14.08
C ALA A 211 4.92 2.72 15.18
N GLY A 212 4.57 2.14 16.35
CA GLY A 212 5.50 2.05 17.48
C GLY A 212 5.41 3.22 18.45
N SER A 213 6.46 3.43 19.24
CA SER A 213 6.49 4.40 20.31
C SER A 213 7.42 5.57 19.98
N GLU A 214 6.96 6.79 20.24
CA GLU A 214 7.83 7.96 20.18
C GLU A 214 8.74 7.98 21.42
N THR A 215 9.99 7.55 21.26
CA THR A 215 10.95 7.42 22.36
C THR A 215 11.60 8.75 22.73
N ARG A 216 11.68 9.67 21.79
CA ARG A 216 12.12 11.06 21.93
C ARG A 216 11.36 11.91 20.90
N PRO A 217 11.18 13.22 21.11
CA PRO A 217 10.47 14.06 20.15
C PRO A 217 10.97 13.86 18.72
N GLY A 218 10.08 13.40 17.84
CA GLY A 218 10.36 13.10 16.43
C GLY A 218 11.15 11.81 16.16
N VAL A 219 11.43 10.97 17.17
CA VAL A 219 12.08 9.65 16.98
C VAL A 219 11.13 8.53 17.37
N TRP A 220 10.71 7.76 16.39
CA TRP A 220 9.79 6.65 16.55
C TRP A 220 10.52 5.31 16.42
N ILE A 221 10.25 4.39 17.34
CA ILE A 221 10.90 3.07 17.38
C ILE A 221 9.82 2.00 17.54
N GLY A 222 9.85 1.00 16.65
CA GLY A 222 8.97 -0.16 16.68
C GLY A 222 9.34 -1.17 17.75
N GLU A 223 8.44 -2.07 18.05
CA GLU A 223 8.59 -3.13 19.03
C GLU A 223 9.71 -4.11 18.64
N GLY A 224 10.43 -4.67 19.62
CA GLY A 224 11.51 -5.64 19.38
C GLY A 224 12.78 -5.07 18.74
N THR A 225 12.83 -3.76 18.48
CA THR A 225 13.96 -3.09 17.83
C THR A 225 15.15 -2.97 18.78
N GLN A 226 16.33 -3.25 18.29
CA GLN A 226 17.59 -3.16 19.03
C GLN A 226 18.44 -2.01 18.47
N VAL A 227 18.67 -0.98 19.27
CA VAL A 227 19.55 0.14 18.90
C VAL A 227 20.76 0.14 19.81
N HIS A 228 21.96 0.01 19.22
CA HIS A 228 23.20 0.06 19.99
C HIS A 228 23.40 1.45 20.62
N LYS A 229 23.96 1.50 21.86
CA LYS A 229 24.14 2.80 22.59
C LYS A 229 25.10 3.77 21.90
N GLY A 230 25.99 3.26 21.04
CA GLY A 230 26.88 4.07 20.21
C GLY A 230 26.26 4.55 18.89
N ALA A 231 25.05 4.11 18.56
CA ALA A 231 24.33 4.62 17.39
C ALA A 231 23.67 5.98 17.67
N ARG A 232 23.58 6.83 16.66
CA ARG A 232 22.95 8.14 16.72
C ARG A 232 21.74 8.19 15.79
N ILE A 233 20.56 8.38 16.38
CA ILE A 233 19.33 8.61 15.62
C ILE A 233 18.95 10.08 15.84
N VAL A 234 18.90 10.86 14.77
CA VAL A 234 18.60 12.29 14.78
C VAL A 234 17.20 12.51 14.24
N ALA A 235 16.36 13.15 15.04
CA ALA A 235 14.98 13.47 14.68
C ALA A 235 14.89 14.41 13.45
N PRO A 236 13.86 14.29 12.60
CA PRO A 236 12.84 13.26 12.60
C PRO A 236 13.37 11.94 12.01
N ALA A 237 13.02 10.81 12.62
CA ALA A 237 13.44 9.49 12.15
C ALA A 237 12.49 8.38 12.62
N PHE A 238 12.43 7.29 11.85
CA PHE A 238 11.67 6.10 12.19
C PHE A 238 12.53 4.84 12.09
N ILE A 239 12.43 3.96 13.08
CA ILE A 239 13.02 2.61 13.06
C ILE A 239 11.90 1.61 13.32
N GLY A 240 11.65 0.75 12.34
CA GLY A 240 10.59 -0.27 12.37
C GLY A 240 10.89 -1.42 13.31
N SER A 241 9.86 -2.20 13.60
CA SER A 241 9.90 -3.33 14.53
C SER A 241 10.91 -4.40 14.11
N GLU A 242 11.43 -5.13 15.11
CA GLU A 242 12.36 -6.24 14.93
C GLU A 242 13.62 -5.85 14.10
N SER A 243 13.97 -4.57 14.10
CA SER A 243 15.14 -4.05 13.38
C SER A 243 16.33 -3.91 14.30
N ARG A 244 17.52 -3.90 13.72
CA ARG A 244 18.78 -3.81 14.45
C ARG A 244 19.67 -2.72 13.88
N ILE A 245 20.08 -1.78 14.73
CA ILE A 245 20.99 -0.69 14.39
C ILE A 245 22.27 -0.86 15.20
N GLU A 246 23.37 -1.10 14.51
CA GLU A 246 24.66 -1.40 15.14
C GLU A 246 25.41 -0.11 15.60
N GLU A 247 26.56 -0.34 16.23
CA GLU A 247 27.40 0.71 16.77
C GLU A 247 27.90 1.69 15.69
N GLN A 248 28.04 2.97 16.05
CA GLN A 248 28.49 4.07 15.18
C GLN A 248 27.61 4.37 13.98
N CYS A 249 26.43 3.76 13.87
CA CYS A 249 25.47 4.15 12.85
C CYS A 249 24.92 5.54 13.09
N LEU A 250 24.62 6.26 12.00
CA LEU A 250 23.93 7.54 12.01
C LEU A 250 22.68 7.48 11.13
N ILE A 251 21.49 7.68 11.75
CA ILE A 251 20.22 7.79 11.02
C ILE A 251 19.73 9.22 11.17
N THR A 252 19.50 9.92 10.07
CA THR A 252 19.23 11.38 10.10
C THR A 252 18.38 11.84 8.92
N ARG A 253 17.92 13.11 8.95
CA ARG A 253 17.19 13.82 7.88
C ARG A 253 15.94 13.06 7.39
N CYS A 254 15.00 12.84 8.29
CA CYS A 254 13.74 12.14 8.01
C CYS A 254 13.95 10.73 7.45
N SER A 255 15.09 10.08 7.69
CA SER A 255 15.30 8.72 7.27
C SER A 255 14.40 7.74 8.02
N ASN A 256 13.97 6.71 7.32
CA ASN A 256 13.25 5.59 7.89
C ASN A 256 13.97 4.27 7.61
N VAL A 257 13.97 3.41 8.60
CA VAL A 257 14.37 2.01 8.50
C VAL A 257 13.12 1.21 8.85
N GLU A 258 12.57 0.47 7.89
CA GLU A 258 11.36 -0.32 8.09
C GLU A 258 11.63 -1.60 8.88
N SER A 259 10.60 -2.44 9.05
CA SER A 259 10.65 -3.62 9.91
C SER A 259 11.65 -4.68 9.43
N HIS A 260 12.20 -5.45 10.39
CA HIS A 260 13.12 -6.56 10.13
C HIS A 260 14.39 -6.18 9.36
N CYS A 261 14.83 -4.95 9.49
CA CYS A 261 16.06 -4.46 8.86
C CYS A 261 17.28 -4.58 9.79
N MET A 262 18.44 -4.64 9.18
CA MET A 262 19.72 -4.54 9.90
C MET A 262 20.59 -3.50 9.22
N VAL A 263 21.03 -2.48 9.99
CA VAL A 263 22.02 -1.50 9.57
C VAL A 263 23.27 -1.74 10.37
N ASP A 264 24.34 -2.10 9.66
CA ASP A 264 25.56 -2.60 10.27
C ASP A 264 26.54 -1.46 10.62
N TYR A 265 27.57 -1.80 11.37
CA TYR A 265 28.53 -0.91 11.99
C TYR A 265 29.00 0.26 11.11
N GLY A 266 28.96 1.47 11.67
CA GLY A 266 29.51 2.68 11.06
C GLY A 266 28.76 3.21 9.82
N THR A 267 27.59 2.66 9.50
CA THR A 267 26.79 3.08 8.34
C THR A 267 25.99 4.34 8.63
N VAL A 268 25.96 5.24 7.64
CA VAL A 268 25.17 6.49 7.65
C VAL A 268 23.97 6.31 6.73
N VAL A 269 22.79 6.66 7.24
CA VAL A 269 21.52 6.71 6.47
C VAL A 269 20.98 8.13 6.58
N GLU A 270 21.03 8.87 5.48
CA GLU A 270 20.68 10.27 5.42
C GLU A 270 19.65 10.50 4.31
N ASP A 271 18.53 11.16 4.62
CA ASP A 271 17.45 11.43 3.67
C ASP A 271 17.07 10.21 2.81
N SER A 272 16.98 9.03 3.44
CA SER A 272 16.88 7.75 2.77
C SER A 272 15.85 6.84 3.44
N ALA A 273 15.33 5.89 2.66
CA ALA A 273 14.41 4.87 3.14
C ALA A 273 15.02 3.47 2.97
N ILE A 274 15.12 2.72 4.06
CA ILE A 274 15.48 1.30 4.04
C ILE A 274 14.20 0.51 4.21
N LEU A 275 13.77 -0.17 3.13
CA LEU A 275 12.53 -0.94 3.12
C LEU A 275 12.68 -2.25 3.87
N SER A 276 11.55 -2.81 4.29
CA SER A 276 11.46 -4.00 5.14
C SER A 276 12.30 -5.17 4.64
N ASN A 277 12.82 -5.92 5.60
CA ASN A 277 13.65 -7.10 5.31
C ASN A 277 14.94 -6.77 4.53
N SER A 278 15.56 -5.63 4.77
CA SER A 278 16.82 -5.23 4.14
C SER A 278 17.99 -5.29 5.12
N TYR A 279 19.14 -5.70 4.63
CA TYR A 279 20.43 -5.61 5.30
C TYR A 279 21.29 -4.59 4.59
N VAL A 280 21.86 -3.66 5.35
CA VAL A 280 22.81 -2.64 4.90
C VAL A 280 24.12 -2.86 5.64
N GLY A 281 25.19 -3.11 4.90
CA GLY A 281 26.50 -3.54 5.42
C GLY A 281 27.30 -2.45 6.13
N ILE A 282 28.56 -2.77 6.41
CA ILE A 282 29.46 -1.97 7.24
C ILE A 282 29.96 -0.73 6.50
N GLY A 283 29.96 0.42 7.18
CA GLY A 283 30.67 1.64 6.75
C GLY A 283 30.15 2.28 5.47
N LEU A 284 28.87 2.05 5.15
CA LEU A 284 28.24 2.61 3.96
C LEU A 284 27.70 4.02 4.22
N ASP A 285 27.66 4.82 3.17
CA ASP A 285 26.97 6.11 3.15
C ASP A 285 25.77 6.03 2.19
N ILE A 286 24.58 5.95 2.75
CA ILE A 286 23.30 5.84 2.03
C ILE A 286 22.60 7.18 2.12
N SER A 287 22.69 7.96 1.05
CA SER A 287 22.08 9.29 0.98
C SER A 287 21.13 9.41 -0.21
N HIS A 288 20.00 10.14 0.01
CA HIS A 288 18.95 10.40 -0.99
C HIS A 288 18.51 9.13 -1.74
N SER A 289 18.35 8.02 -1.02
CA SER A 289 18.19 6.70 -1.62
C SER A 289 17.06 5.90 -1.02
N ILE A 290 16.53 4.97 -1.81
CA ILE A 290 15.66 3.89 -1.33
C ILE A 290 16.42 2.57 -1.49
N VAL A 291 16.51 1.79 -0.41
CA VAL A 291 17.09 0.45 -0.40
C VAL A 291 15.99 -0.58 -0.25
N ASN A 292 15.92 -1.55 -1.15
CA ASN A 292 15.00 -2.69 -1.10
C ASN A 292 15.80 -3.99 -1.28
N GLY A 293 16.17 -4.62 -0.18
CA GLY A 293 17.01 -5.80 -0.19
C GLY A 293 18.40 -5.51 -0.77
N ASN A 294 18.68 -6.03 -1.96
CA ASN A 294 19.92 -5.81 -2.69
C ASN A 294 19.82 -4.71 -3.77
N ASN A 295 18.68 -4.03 -3.87
CA ASN A 295 18.48 -2.94 -4.82
C ASN A 295 18.62 -1.59 -4.12
N LEU A 296 19.39 -0.69 -4.71
CA LEU A 296 19.56 0.68 -4.29
C LEU A 296 19.09 1.61 -5.41
N LEU A 297 18.15 2.48 -5.12
CA LEU A 297 17.71 3.55 -6.00
C LEU A 297 18.13 4.90 -5.41
N ASN A 298 19.08 5.58 -6.05
CA ASN A 298 19.42 6.95 -5.68
C ASN A 298 18.44 7.92 -6.36
N LEU A 299 17.65 8.63 -5.57
CA LEU A 299 16.58 9.50 -6.05
C LEU A 299 17.11 10.79 -6.67
N GLU A 300 18.21 11.33 -6.15
CA GLU A 300 18.82 12.56 -6.65
C GLU A 300 19.41 12.36 -8.05
N ARG A 301 20.06 11.24 -8.28
CA ARG A 301 20.73 10.91 -9.54
C ARG A 301 19.86 10.14 -10.51
N GLY A 302 18.71 9.61 -10.06
CA GLY A 302 17.84 8.73 -10.84
C GLY A 302 18.52 7.43 -11.26
N VAL A 303 19.44 6.90 -10.44
CA VAL A 303 20.23 5.70 -10.76
C VAL A 303 19.78 4.53 -9.88
N ALA A 304 19.46 3.42 -10.53
CA ALA A 304 19.18 2.15 -9.86
C ALA A 304 20.38 1.21 -9.99
N LEU A 305 20.75 0.58 -8.87
CA LEU A 305 21.86 -0.36 -8.78
C LEU A 305 21.37 -1.66 -8.13
N GLU A 306 21.74 -2.77 -8.70
CA GLU A 306 21.61 -4.07 -8.06
C GLU A 306 22.96 -4.47 -7.46
N ILE A 307 23.00 -4.59 -6.14
CA ILE A 307 24.21 -4.95 -5.39
C ILE A 307 24.31 -6.46 -5.33
N THR A 308 25.34 -7.01 -5.94
CA THR A 308 25.56 -8.46 -6.00
C THR A 308 26.28 -9.03 -4.79
N ASP A 309 27.02 -8.19 -4.05
CA ASP A 309 27.72 -8.61 -2.84
C ASP A 309 26.76 -8.60 -1.63
N PRO A 310 26.41 -9.77 -1.08
CA PRO A 310 25.52 -9.88 0.07
C PRO A 310 26.11 -9.32 1.38
N GLY A 311 27.41 -9.07 1.42
CA GLY A 311 28.06 -8.38 2.54
C GLY A 311 27.81 -6.87 2.53
N VAL A 312 27.51 -6.30 1.35
CA VAL A 312 27.18 -4.88 1.18
C VAL A 312 25.67 -4.66 1.36
N MET A 313 24.86 -5.36 0.60
CA MET A 313 23.39 -5.28 0.70
C MET A 313 22.76 -6.62 0.33
N ARG A 314 21.71 -6.99 1.04
CA ARG A 314 20.91 -8.19 0.73
C ARG A 314 19.52 -8.10 1.33
N ARG A 315 18.63 -8.97 0.87
CA ARG A 315 17.38 -9.20 1.57
C ARG A 315 17.67 -9.93 2.88
N ASN A 316 17.26 -9.34 4.00
CA ASN A 316 17.36 -9.97 5.31
C ASN A 316 16.27 -11.04 5.40
N ARG A 317 16.68 -12.33 5.33
CA ARG A 317 15.74 -13.44 5.47
C ARG A 317 15.41 -13.58 6.97
N VAL A 318 14.31 -12.99 7.39
CA VAL A 318 13.65 -13.50 8.60
C VAL A 318 13.37 -14.97 8.32
N LEU A 319 13.86 -15.86 9.16
CA LEU A 319 13.57 -17.30 9.07
C LEU A 319 12.05 -17.47 9.18
N ARG A 320 11.38 -17.50 8.05
CA ARG A 320 9.97 -17.88 7.99
C ARG A 320 9.87 -19.31 8.48
N LYS A 321 9.10 -19.56 9.53
CA LYS A 321 8.44 -20.86 9.67
C LYS A 321 7.71 -21.10 8.36
N GLU A 322 8.15 -22.08 7.59
CA GLU A 322 7.54 -22.47 6.33
C GLU A 322 6.05 -22.76 6.60
N SER A 323 5.18 -21.79 6.30
CA SER A 323 3.78 -22.13 6.04
C SER A 323 3.80 -22.86 4.70
N SER A 324 3.34 -24.07 4.70
CA SER A 324 3.22 -24.99 3.56
C SER A 324 2.75 -24.25 2.30
N ARG A 325 3.46 -24.46 1.18
CA ARG A 325 3.02 -23.97 -0.14
C ARG A 325 1.58 -24.46 -0.36
N PRO A 326 0.61 -23.56 -0.63
CA PRO A 326 -0.72 -24.00 -0.98
C PRO A 326 -0.67 -24.82 -2.27
N SER A 327 -1.36 -25.95 -2.24
CA SER A 327 -1.56 -26.81 -3.44
C SER A 327 -2.38 -26.02 -4.48
N PRO A 328 -2.20 -26.26 -5.79
CA PRO A 328 -3.06 -25.70 -6.84
C PRO A 328 -4.56 -25.97 -6.67
N ALA A 329 -4.93 -26.90 -5.79
CA ALA A 329 -6.32 -27.22 -5.42
C ALA A 329 -6.98 -26.19 -4.47
N GLU A 330 -6.23 -25.22 -3.93
CA GLU A 330 -6.76 -24.14 -3.07
C GLU A 330 -7.33 -22.94 -3.85
N PHE A 331 -7.26 -22.98 -5.18
CA PHE A 331 -7.95 -22.03 -6.04
C PHE A 331 -9.39 -22.48 -6.28
N ALA A 332 -10.24 -22.37 -5.26
CA ALA A 332 -11.67 -22.59 -5.44
C ALA A 332 -12.30 -21.39 -6.17
N PRO A 333 -13.29 -21.62 -7.06
CA PRO A 333 -14.05 -20.53 -7.66
C PRO A 333 -14.71 -19.68 -6.57
N VAL A 334 -14.77 -18.37 -6.82
CA VAL A 334 -15.25 -17.34 -5.85
C VAL A 334 -16.56 -17.72 -5.15
N GLY A 335 -17.49 -18.36 -5.85
CA GLY A 335 -18.77 -18.81 -5.27
C GLY A 335 -18.66 -19.86 -4.16
N MET A 336 -17.56 -20.60 -4.07
CA MET A 336 -17.36 -21.64 -3.06
C MET A 336 -16.72 -21.08 -1.78
N ILE A 337 -15.94 -20.00 -1.87
CA ILE A 337 -15.24 -19.38 -0.74
C ILE A 337 -16.20 -18.49 0.06
N LEU A 338 -17.16 -17.86 -0.61
CA LEU A 338 -18.16 -17.02 0.05
C LEU A 338 -19.16 -17.85 0.88
N ALA A 339 -19.44 -19.09 0.48
CA ALA A 339 -20.33 -20.01 1.22
C ALA A 339 -19.69 -20.53 2.53
N SER A 340 -18.35 -20.68 2.60
CA SER A 340 -17.67 -21.17 3.79
C SER A 340 -17.46 -20.11 4.88
N ALA A 341 -17.61 -18.82 4.56
CA ALA A 341 -17.55 -17.74 5.55
C ALA A 341 -18.85 -17.62 6.38
N GLU A 342 -19.97 -18.16 5.89
CA GLU A 342 -21.25 -18.15 6.61
C GLU A 342 -21.35 -19.24 7.71
N GLU A 343 -20.59 -20.33 7.64
CA GLU A 343 -20.63 -21.40 8.64
C GLU A 343 -19.84 -21.12 9.92
N ASN A 344 -18.98 -20.09 9.95
CA ASN A 344 -18.16 -19.76 11.13
C ASN A 344 -18.75 -18.62 12.00
N THR A 345 -19.98 -18.16 11.74
CA THR A 345 -20.64 -17.07 12.49
C THR A 345 -21.92 -17.52 13.22
N GLN A 346 -22.04 -18.80 13.55
CA GLN A 346 -23.10 -19.29 14.49
C GLN A 346 -22.51 -19.72 15.82
#